data_2c057ef0c482cab4727089e87d2f6546
#
_entry.id   2c057ef0c482cab4727089e87d2f6546
#
_cell.length_a   1.000
_cell.length_b   1.000
_cell.length_c   1.000
_cell.angle_alpha   90.00
_cell.angle_beta   90.00
_cell.angle_gamma   90.00
#
_symmetry.space_group_name_H-M   'P 1'
#
loop_
_entity.id
_entity.type
_entity.pdbx_description
1 polymer ?
#
loop_
_entity_poly.entity_id
_entity_poly.type
_entity_poly.pdbx_seq_one_letter_code
_entity_poly.pdbx_strand_id
1 'polypeptide(L)'
;MKRNFIFTCILAALSISASAQRYAGTQLYDRIGHGQDSIEVMNNLSLYQEAYKAKNYQEALTHWKYVFEKAPLAQIRLYTDGAWILESLIPKESDPAKKQEYFDLLMKVYDQRLANLEDLNSFASKKTFSTKGNIICRKAYDFANFNPNPDNEKAYEMFRSGINDMGPNTEAFVLYSFIQCSYNRYIVDKENVQKREDFIRDYMECNDICEMLLEQAKEFADDTIAAQKIVNNYQPTQDMCNELFIKSGAADCGALEKIYTSKVEGNKTNLEYLNGVLKVLTFFECDKSDIYYTASDYAYQINKTPDAAIGKAQKLYKDGKLEFRTLEEVLDELPD
;
A
#
# COMPACT_ATOMS: atom_id res chain seq x y z
N MET A 1 -21.33 -34.81 33.71
CA MET A 1 -20.83 -33.98 32.59
C MET A 1 -20.14 -32.67 32.99
N LYS A 2 -19.85 -32.37 34.27
CA LYS A 2 -19.21 -31.12 34.72
C LYS A 2 -17.72 -31.24 35.07
N ARG A 3 -17.15 -32.44 35.06
CA ARG A 3 -15.73 -32.66 35.50
C ARG A 3 -14.71 -32.63 34.38
N ASN A 4 -15.15 -32.79 33.12
CA ASN A 4 -14.23 -32.77 31.96
C ASN A 4 -13.99 -31.36 31.37
N PHE A 5 -14.84 -30.38 31.70
CA PHE A 5 -14.72 -29.02 31.20
C PHE A 5 -13.63 -28.22 31.93
N ILE A 6 -13.39 -28.55 33.20
CA ILE A 6 -12.34 -27.85 34.02
C ILE A 6 -10.93 -28.27 33.61
N PHE A 7 -10.76 -29.53 33.16
CA PHE A 7 -9.45 -30.03 32.74
C PHE A 7 -8.97 -29.45 31.38
N THR A 8 -9.92 -29.19 30.48
CA THR A 8 -9.61 -28.60 29.17
C THR A 8 -9.22 -27.11 29.26
N CYS A 9 -9.84 -26.37 30.19
CA CYS A 9 -9.50 -24.97 30.44
C CYS A 9 -8.14 -24.80 31.11
N ILE A 10 -7.74 -25.74 31.99
CA ILE A 10 -6.44 -25.71 32.68
C ILE A 10 -5.30 -26.02 31.69
N LEU A 11 -5.49 -26.94 30.74
CA LEU A 11 -4.49 -27.23 29.71
C LEU A 11 -4.34 -26.09 28.70
N ALA A 12 -5.45 -25.39 28.34
CA ALA A 12 -5.40 -24.22 27.48
C ALA A 12 -4.72 -23.02 28.18
N ALA A 13 -4.94 -22.83 29.48
CA ALA A 13 -4.31 -21.77 30.26
C ALA A 13 -2.79 -22.01 30.47
N LEU A 14 -2.37 -23.26 30.58
CA LEU A 14 -0.95 -23.63 30.73
C LEU A 14 -0.19 -23.50 29.42
N SER A 15 -0.83 -23.68 28.25
CA SER A 15 -0.19 -23.49 26.96
C SER A 15 0.00 -22.00 26.59
N ILE A 16 -0.86 -21.12 27.08
CA ILE A 16 -0.74 -19.67 26.87
C ILE A 16 0.36 -19.07 27.76
N SER A 17 0.51 -19.58 29.00
CA SER A 17 1.56 -19.09 29.90
C SER A 17 2.99 -19.56 29.53
N ALA A 18 3.15 -20.69 28.85
CA ALA A 18 4.46 -21.19 28.43
C ALA A 18 5.04 -20.43 27.24
N SER A 19 4.21 -19.85 26.37
CA SER A 19 4.66 -19.03 25.25
C SER A 19 4.94 -17.57 25.65
N ALA A 20 4.22 -17.02 26.63
CA ALA A 20 4.42 -15.65 27.10
C ALA A 20 5.70 -15.45 27.94
N GLN A 21 6.22 -16.50 28.57
CA GLN A 21 7.46 -16.41 29.35
C GLN A 21 8.74 -16.57 28.54
N ARG A 22 8.65 -16.99 27.27
CA ARG A 22 9.83 -17.32 26.45
C ARG A 22 10.59 -16.10 25.94
N TYR A 23 9.99 -14.91 25.94
CA TYR A 23 10.52 -13.71 25.26
C TYR A 23 10.40 -12.42 26.08
N ALA A 24 10.41 -12.52 27.39
CA ALA A 24 10.15 -11.38 28.30
C ALA A 24 11.30 -10.37 28.44
N GLY A 25 12.32 -10.38 27.57
CA GLY A 25 13.48 -9.51 27.72
C GLY A 25 13.95 -8.83 26.43
N THR A 26 14.57 -7.66 26.59
CA THR A 26 15.22 -6.91 25.50
C THR A 26 16.62 -7.42 25.17
N GLN A 27 17.20 -8.24 26.04
CA GLN A 27 18.54 -8.80 25.85
C GLN A 27 18.51 -9.95 24.85
N LEU A 28 19.54 -10.06 24.02
CA LEU A 28 19.65 -11.14 23.03
C LEU A 28 19.50 -12.54 23.67
N TYR A 29 20.09 -12.73 24.84
CA TYR A 29 20.03 -13.99 25.58
C TYR A 29 18.58 -14.45 25.84
N ASP A 30 17.69 -13.55 26.23
CA ASP A 30 16.29 -13.88 26.50
C ASP A 30 15.53 -14.29 25.24
N ARG A 31 16.01 -13.88 24.05
CA ARG A 31 15.38 -14.10 22.75
C ARG A 31 15.85 -15.35 22.01
N ILE A 32 16.99 -15.92 22.41
CA ILE A 32 17.58 -17.09 21.75
C ILE A 32 17.45 -18.39 22.54
N GLY A 33 16.86 -18.35 23.75
CA GLY A 33 16.75 -19.49 24.65
C GLY A 33 17.96 -19.65 25.56
N HIS A 34 18.04 -20.77 26.24
CA HIS A 34 19.06 -21.06 27.26
C HIS A 34 19.76 -22.40 27.01
N GLY A 35 20.95 -22.55 27.60
CA GLY A 35 21.71 -23.81 27.57
C GLY A 35 22.09 -24.21 26.14
N GLN A 36 21.95 -25.49 25.80
CA GLN A 36 22.36 -26.06 24.52
C GLN A 36 21.60 -25.41 23.34
N ASP A 37 20.31 -25.12 23.49
CA ASP A 37 19.51 -24.50 22.46
C ASP A 37 20.06 -23.12 22.06
N SER A 38 20.52 -22.32 23.03
CA SER A 38 21.09 -21.00 22.73
C SER A 38 22.43 -21.12 22.00
N ILE A 39 23.23 -22.13 22.28
CA ILE A 39 24.51 -22.40 21.59
C ILE A 39 24.22 -22.73 20.11
N GLU A 40 23.26 -23.60 19.85
CA GLU A 40 22.90 -24.00 18.49
C GLU A 40 22.32 -22.83 17.70
N VAL A 41 21.43 -22.01 18.30
CA VAL A 41 20.89 -20.78 17.68
C VAL A 41 22.04 -19.83 17.35
N MET A 42 22.98 -19.56 18.25
CA MET A 42 24.11 -18.66 18.02
C MET A 42 25.06 -19.17 16.95
N ASN A 43 25.34 -20.47 16.90
CA ASN A 43 26.15 -21.07 15.83
C ASN A 43 25.47 -20.88 14.45
N ASN A 44 24.20 -21.23 14.33
CA ASN A 44 23.47 -21.06 13.08
C ASN A 44 23.31 -19.59 12.69
N LEU A 45 23.15 -18.68 13.68
CA LEU A 45 23.11 -17.24 13.46
C LEU A 45 24.42 -16.74 12.83
N SER A 46 25.58 -17.17 13.35
CA SER A 46 26.89 -16.80 12.81
C SER A 46 27.10 -17.37 11.41
N LEU A 47 26.81 -18.65 11.21
CA LEU A 47 26.99 -19.33 9.92
C LEU A 47 26.14 -18.72 8.82
N TYR A 48 24.85 -18.44 9.08
CA TYR A 48 24.04 -17.81 8.04
C TYR A 48 24.53 -16.40 7.71
N GLN A 49 24.98 -15.63 8.71
CA GLN A 49 25.47 -14.27 8.47
C GLN A 49 26.78 -14.26 7.67
N GLU A 50 27.67 -15.21 7.89
CA GLU A 50 28.89 -15.38 7.11
C GLU A 50 28.58 -15.77 5.67
N ALA A 51 27.73 -16.78 5.47
CA ALA A 51 27.29 -17.21 4.16
C ALA A 51 26.53 -16.10 3.41
N TYR A 52 25.66 -15.33 4.11
CA TYR A 52 24.96 -14.18 3.56
C TYR A 52 25.93 -13.10 3.07
N LYS A 53 26.92 -12.72 3.88
CA LYS A 53 27.95 -11.73 3.50
C LYS A 53 28.77 -12.21 2.29
N ALA A 54 29.05 -13.52 2.22
CA ALA A 54 29.73 -14.15 1.09
C ALA A 54 28.80 -14.31 -0.16
N LYS A 55 27.53 -13.92 -0.06
CA LYS A 55 26.49 -14.12 -1.09
C LYS A 55 26.24 -15.60 -1.45
N ASN A 56 26.62 -16.52 -0.57
CA ASN A 56 26.29 -17.94 -0.68
C ASN A 56 24.89 -18.18 -0.08
N TYR A 57 23.85 -17.78 -0.82
CA TYR A 57 22.48 -17.75 -0.30
C TYR A 57 21.90 -19.15 -0.06
N GLN A 58 22.37 -20.18 -0.77
CA GLN A 58 21.91 -21.55 -0.55
C GLN A 58 22.38 -22.10 0.82
N GLU A 59 23.61 -21.85 1.18
CA GLU A 59 24.15 -22.19 2.49
C GLU A 59 23.53 -21.32 3.58
N ALA A 60 23.42 -20.00 3.32
CA ALA A 60 22.78 -19.07 4.22
C ALA A 60 21.34 -19.51 4.57
N LEU A 61 20.56 -19.98 3.59
CA LEU A 61 19.19 -20.45 3.79
C LEU A 61 19.12 -21.62 4.79
N THR A 62 20.06 -22.56 4.72
CA THR A 62 20.09 -23.73 5.61
C THR A 62 20.19 -23.35 7.07
N HIS A 63 21.14 -22.49 7.39
CA HIS A 63 21.36 -22.02 8.75
C HIS A 63 20.32 -20.97 9.20
N TRP A 64 19.90 -20.12 8.28
CA TRP A 64 18.86 -19.13 8.53
C TRP A 64 17.51 -19.78 8.90
N LYS A 65 17.08 -20.86 8.19
CA LYS A 65 15.86 -21.60 8.51
C LYS A 65 15.84 -22.08 9.96
N TYR A 66 16.96 -22.60 10.45
CA TYR A 66 17.07 -23.04 11.84
C TYR A 66 16.78 -21.89 12.83
N VAL A 67 17.43 -20.74 12.63
CA VAL A 67 17.23 -19.57 13.51
C VAL A 67 15.80 -19.03 13.39
N PHE A 68 15.27 -18.95 12.18
CA PHE A 68 13.93 -18.48 11.89
C PHE A 68 12.84 -19.30 12.59
N GLU A 69 13.03 -20.62 12.69
CA GLU A 69 12.09 -21.51 13.35
C GLU A 69 12.27 -21.56 14.88
N LYS A 70 13.52 -21.53 15.37
CA LYS A 70 13.83 -21.75 16.77
C LYS A 70 13.87 -20.46 17.60
N ALA A 71 14.26 -19.35 17.00
CA ALA A 71 14.46 -18.08 17.69
C ALA A 71 13.95 -16.89 16.85
N PRO A 72 12.64 -16.78 16.63
CA PRO A 72 12.05 -15.75 15.77
C PRO A 72 12.31 -14.32 16.23
N LEU A 73 12.64 -14.13 17.51
CA LEU A 73 12.98 -12.84 18.10
C LEU A 73 14.49 -12.59 18.23
N ALA A 74 15.34 -13.47 17.71
CA ALA A 74 16.78 -13.31 17.86
C ALA A 74 17.27 -11.94 17.39
N GLN A 75 16.77 -11.48 16.23
CA GLN A 75 17.10 -10.17 15.68
C GLN A 75 16.10 -9.75 14.59
N ILE A 76 15.88 -8.45 14.45
CA ILE A 76 14.96 -7.89 13.41
C ILE A 76 15.48 -8.23 12.00
N ARG A 77 16.79 -8.20 11.83
CA ARG A 77 17.47 -8.48 10.56
C ARG A 77 17.20 -9.90 10.03
N LEU A 78 16.84 -10.84 10.90
CA LEU A 78 16.47 -12.20 10.51
C LEU A 78 15.40 -12.21 9.40
N TYR A 79 14.43 -11.30 9.47
CA TYR A 79 13.33 -11.19 8.52
C TYR A 79 13.75 -10.53 7.20
N THR A 80 14.55 -9.47 7.25
CA THR A 80 15.02 -8.78 6.04
C THR A 80 16.06 -9.62 5.29
N ASP A 81 16.97 -10.27 6.00
CA ASP A 81 17.95 -11.16 5.37
C ASP A 81 17.29 -12.40 4.78
N GLY A 82 16.27 -12.96 5.48
CA GLY A 82 15.50 -14.11 4.98
C GLY A 82 14.74 -13.79 3.69
N ALA A 83 14.07 -12.65 3.63
CA ALA A 83 13.43 -12.19 2.39
C ALA A 83 14.46 -12.07 1.27
N TRP A 84 15.56 -11.35 1.49
CA TRP A 84 16.61 -11.17 0.49
C TRP A 84 17.25 -12.48 -0.01
N ILE A 85 17.47 -13.46 0.89
CA ILE A 85 17.96 -14.79 0.52
C ILE A 85 17.00 -15.46 -0.45
N LEU A 86 15.70 -15.46 -0.14
CA LEU A 86 14.67 -16.09 -0.95
C LEU A 86 14.43 -15.37 -2.28
N GLU A 87 14.36 -14.03 -2.28
CA GLU A 87 14.32 -13.19 -3.49
C GLU A 87 15.50 -13.48 -4.44
N SER A 88 16.68 -13.77 -3.86
CA SER A 88 17.88 -14.10 -4.64
C SER A 88 17.86 -15.52 -5.20
N LEU A 89 17.15 -16.46 -4.56
CA LEU A 89 17.10 -17.88 -4.95
C LEU A 89 15.95 -18.20 -5.88
N ILE A 90 14.76 -17.62 -5.67
CA ILE A 90 13.55 -17.90 -6.46
C ILE A 90 13.78 -17.75 -7.99
N PRO A 91 14.39 -16.66 -8.50
CA PRO A 91 14.59 -16.49 -9.93
C PRO A 91 15.57 -17.50 -10.54
N LYS A 92 16.45 -18.07 -9.71
CA LYS A 92 17.51 -19.02 -10.14
C LYS A 92 17.07 -20.48 -10.04
N GLU A 93 15.96 -20.74 -9.35
CA GLU A 93 15.46 -22.09 -9.17
C GLU A 93 14.71 -22.55 -10.43
N SER A 94 15.11 -23.70 -10.98
CA SER A 94 14.51 -24.30 -12.16
C SER A 94 13.44 -25.34 -11.85
N ASP A 95 13.48 -25.94 -10.65
CA ASP A 95 12.46 -26.89 -10.20
C ASP A 95 11.21 -26.11 -9.74
N PRO A 96 10.06 -26.30 -10.43
CA PRO A 96 8.84 -25.58 -10.09
C PRO A 96 8.35 -25.83 -8.65
N ALA A 97 8.49 -27.06 -8.15
CA ALA A 97 8.05 -27.41 -6.79
C ALA A 97 8.91 -26.71 -5.74
N LYS A 98 10.22 -26.71 -5.94
CA LYS A 98 11.16 -26.02 -5.04
C LYS A 98 11.04 -24.51 -5.14
N LYS A 99 10.76 -23.98 -6.33
CA LYS A 99 10.45 -22.55 -6.52
C LYS A 99 9.22 -22.15 -5.73
N GLN A 100 8.17 -22.97 -5.74
CA GLN A 100 6.97 -22.75 -4.94
C GLN A 100 7.28 -22.83 -3.44
N GLU A 101 8.07 -23.81 -2.99
CA GLU A 101 8.52 -23.91 -1.59
C GLU A 101 9.24 -22.63 -1.12
N TYR A 102 10.13 -22.09 -1.94
CA TYR A 102 10.83 -20.84 -1.61
C TYR A 102 9.89 -19.64 -1.54
N PHE A 103 8.94 -19.57 -2.46
CA PHE A 103 7.93 -18.51 -2.44
C PHE A 103 7.03 -18.61 -1.20
N ASP A 104 6.54 -19.81 -0.87
CA ASP A 104 5.71 -20.01 0.33
C ASP A 104 6.47 -19.65 1.60
N LEU A 105 7.77 -19.97 1.65
CA LEU A 105 8.63 -19.57 2.75
C LEU A 105 8.84 -18.05 2.82
N LEU A 106 8.98 -17.38 1.68
CA LEU A 106 9.05 -15.91 1.60
C LEU A 106 7.79 -15.27 2.17
N MET A 107 6.61 -15.78 1.81
CA MET A 107 5.35 -15.29 2.38
C MET A 107 5.28 -15.53 3.90
N LYS A 108 5.76 -16.70 4.36
CA LYS A 108 5.84 -17.04 5.79
C LYS A 108 6.78 -16.10 6.56
N VAL A 109 7.86 -15.62 5.95
CA VAL A 109 8.75 -14.61 6.56
C VAL A 109 7.97 -13.36 6.97
N TYR A 110 7.15 -12.85 6.07
CA TYR A 110 6.32 -11.67 6.36
C TYR A 110 5.25 -11.95 7.40
N ASP A 111 4.55 -13.09 7.30
CA ASP A 111 3.51 -13.46 8.26
C ASP A 111 4.06 -13.62 9.67
N GLN A 112 5.20 -14.26 9.82
CA GLN A 112 5.86 -14.41 11.11
C GLN A 112 6.39 -13.07 11.65
N ARG A 113 6.90 -12.19 10.77
CA ARG A 113 7.30 -10.84 11.15
C ARG A 113 6.13 -10.02 11.67
N LEU A 114 4.98 -10.10 11.01
CA LEU A 114 3.74 -9.44 11.45
C LEU A 114 3.26 -9.98 12.79
N ALA A 115 3.29 -11.30 12.96
CA ALA A 115 2.89 -11.95 14.21
C ALA A 115 3.77 -11.57 15.41
N ASN A 116 5.04 -11.22 15.18
CA ASN A 116 5.99 -10.84 16.22
C ASN A 116 6.31 -9.33 16.23
N LEU A 117 5.50 -8.50 15.53
CA LEU A 117 5.83 -7.09 15.26
C LEU A 117 6.02 -6.26 16.53
N GLU A 118 5.14 -6.42 17.50
CA GLU A 118 5.20 -5.68 18.77
C GLU A 118 6.48 -6.00 19.53
N ASP A 119 6.80 -7.30 19.67
CA ASP A 119 8.02 -7.75 20.35
C ASP A 119 9.28 -7.28 19.61
N LEU A 120 9.31 -7.39 18.28
CA LEU A 120 10.43 -6.91 17.46
C LEU A 120 10.63 -5.41 17.60
N ASN A 121 9.54 -4.63 17.62
CA ASN A 121 9.60 -3.19 17.77
C ASN A 121 9.99 -2.74 19.20
N SER A 122 9.79 -3.57 20.23
CA SER A 122 10.16 -3.26 21.61
C SER A 122 11.67 -3.06 21.79
N PHE A 123 12.51 -3.69 20.95
CA PHE A 123 13.95 -3.51 20.93
C PHE A 123 14.51 -2.93 19.62
N ALA A 124 13.63 -2.40 18.76
CA ALA A 124 14.01 -1.78 17.51
C ALA A 124 14.63 -0.40 17.73
N SER A 125 15.63 -0.05 16.94
CA SER A 125 16.09 1.32 16.78
C SER A 125 15.15 2.09 15.83
N LYS A 126 15.27 3.43 15.79
CA LYS A 126 14.53 4.24 14.79
C LYS A 126 14.72 3.75 13.35
N LYS A 127 15.88 3.16 13.02
CA LYS A 127 16.20 2.66 11.68
C LYS A 127 15.60 1.28 11.37
N THR A 128 15.31 0.50 12.41
CA THR A 128 14.83 -0.88 12.29
C THR A 128 13.38 -1.05 12.69
N PHE A 129 12.78 0.02 13.23
CA PHE A 129 11.34 0.07 13.51
C PHE A 129 10.55 -0.07 12.21
N SER A 130 9.48 -0.87 12.25
CA SER A 130 8.60 -1.08 11.10
C SER A 130 7.14 -0.95 11.52
N THR A 131 6.32 -0.38 10.64
CA THR A 131 4.86 -0.40 10.79
C THR A 131 4.27 -1.64 10.16
N LYS A 132 3.06 -1.98 10.53
CA LYS A 132 2.30 -3.08 9.92
C LYS A 132 2.15 -2.86 8.41
N GLY A 133 1.77 -1.65 8.01
CA GLY A 133 1.60 -1.29 6.60
C GLY A 133 2.86 -1.45 5.78
N ASN A 134 4.03 -1.02 6.30
CA ASN A 134 5.31 -1.21 5.63
C ASN A 134 5.60 -2.70 5.33
N ILE A 135 5.36 -3.58 6.31
CA ILE A 135 5.59 -5.03 6.14
C ILE A 135 4.61 -5.61 5.10
N ILE A 136 3.33 -5.21 5.17
CA ILE A 136 2.30 -5.65 4.21
C ILE A 136 2.63 -5.18 2.79
N CYS A 137 3.05 -3.93 2.61
CA CYS A 137 3.45 -3.41 1.30
C CYS A 137 4.64 -4.17 0.70
N ARG A 138 5.65 -4.49 1.52
CA ARG A 138 6.78 -5.32 1.07
C ARG A 138 6.37 -6.74 0.74
N LYS A 139 5.48 -7.34 1.54
CA LYS A 139 4.88 -8.63 1.23
C LYS A 139 4.13 -8.61 -0.10
N ALA A 140 3.34 -7.54 -0.36
CA ALA A 140 2.62 -7.37 -1.61
C ALA A 140 3.56 -7.24 -2.81
N TYR A 141 4.63 -6.46 -2.65
CA TYR A 141 5.66 -6.31 -3.68
C TYR A 141 6.30 -7.65 -4.05
N ASP A 142 6.73 -8.42 -3.05
CA ASP A 142 7.35 -9.73 -3.28
C ASP A 142 6.34 -10.75 -3.81
N PHE A 143 5.09 -10.69 -3.35
CA PHE A 143 4.02 -11.51 -3.89
C PHE A 143 3.80 -11.24 -5.38
N ALA A 144 3.77 -9.98 -5.79
CA ALA A 144 3.59 -9.60 -7.19
C ALA A 144 4.76 -10.02 -8.09
N ASN A 145 6.00 -9.96 -7.56
CA ASN A 145 7.21 -10.18 -8.36
C ASN A 145 7.72 -11.63 -8.37
N PHE A 146 7.48 -12.38 -7.30
CA PHE A 146 8.10 -13.70 -7.12
C PHE A 146 7.10 -14.86 -7.10
N ASN A 147 5.79 -14.60 -7.13
CA ASN A 147 4.79 -15.66 -7.15
C ASN A 147 4.89 -16.46 -8.46
N PRO A 148 5.18 -17.77 -8.40
CA PRO A 148 5.19 -18.64 -9.59
C PRO A 148 3.83 -18.69 -10.31
N ASN A 149 2.74 -18.41 -9.58
CA ASN A 149 1.37 -18.35 -10.09
C ASN A 149 0.82 -16.94 -9.88
N PRO A 150 1.06 -16.00 -10.84
CA PRO A 150 0.66 -14.59 -10.67
C PRO A 150 -0.82 -14.43 -10.34
N ASP A 151 -1.12 -13.64 -9.31
CA ASP A 151 -2.46 -13.30 -8.85
C ASP A 151 -2.54 -11.80 -8.56
N ASN A 152 -2.95 -11.04 -9.57
CA ASN A 152 -3.03 -9.59 -9.49
C ASN A 152 -4.12 -9.10 -8.52
N GLU A 153 -5.21 -9.86 -8.33
CA GLU A 153 -6.27 -9.47 -7.39
C GLU A 153 -5.74 -9.54 -5.96
N LYS A 154 -5.11 -10.65 -5.60
CA LYS A 154 -4.54 -10.82 -4.26
C LYS A 154 -3.39 -9.86 -3.99
N ALA A 155 -2.52 -9.61 -4.95
CA ALA A 155 -1.46 -8.61 -4.85
C ALA A 155 -2.06 -7.21 -4.61
N TYR A 156 -3.09 -6.85 -5.36
CA TYR A 156 -3.81 -5.59 -5.24
C TYR A 156 -4.41 -5.39 -3.84
N GLU A 157 -5.13 -6.40 -3.32
CA GLU A 157 -5.72 -6.35 -1.98
C GLU A 157 -4.66 -6.13 -0.89
N MET A 158 -3.50 -6.80 -1.01
CA MET A 158 -2.40 -6.64 -0.09
C MET A 158 -1.80 -5.23 -0.16
N PHE A 159 -1.52 -4.70 -1.36
CA PHE A 159 -1.06 -3.33 -1.53
C PHE A 159 -2.05 -2.33 -0.95
N ARG A 160 -3.33 -2.47 -1.28
CA ARG A 160 -4.39 -1.58 -0.79
C ARG A 160 -4.45 -1.56 0.74
N SER A 161 -4.38 -2.75 1.38
CA SER A 161 -4.34 -2.86 2.84
C SER A 161 -3.12 -2.16 3.45
N GLY A 162 -1.94 -2.34 2.84
CA GLY A 162 -0.71 -1.73 3.33
C GLY A 162 -0.68 -0.22 3.15
N ILE A 163 -1.12 0.28 1.99
CA ILE A 163 -1.17 1.72 1.67
C ILE A 163 -2.18 2.44 2.58
N ASN A 164 -3.34 1.84 2.85
CA ASN A 164 -4.31 2.41 3.79
C ASN A 164 -3.73 2.60 5.21
N ASP A 165 -2.83 1.71 5.65
CA ASP A 165 -2.15 1.82 6.95
C ASP A 165 -0.98 2.84 6.91
N MET A 166 -0.26 2.92 5.77
CA MET A 166 0.88 3.82 5.60
C MET A 166 0.48 5.25 5.30
N GLY A 167 -0.60 5.43 4.53
CA GLY A 167 -1.04 6.74 4.04
C GLY A 167 0.09 7.51 3.35
N PRO A 168 0.30 8.79 3.75
CA PRO A 168 1.34 9.64 3.16
C PRO A 168 2.78 9.15 3.34
N ASN A 169 3.01 8.18 4.22
CA ASN A 169 4.34 7.60 4.45
C ASN A 169 4.63 6.40 3.53
N THR A 170 3.80 6.16 2.52
CA THR A 170 4.01 5.07 1.57
C THR A 170 5.27 5.29 0.75
N GLU A 171 6.13 4.28 0.70
CA GLU A 171 7.40 4.35 -0.05
C GLU A 171 7.17 4.46 -1.57
N ALA A 172 8.00 5.22 -2.26
CA ALA A 172 7.85 5.51 -3.68
C ALA A 172 7.75 4.24 -4.56
N PHE A 173 8.60 3.23 -4.32
CA PHE A 173 8.55 1.97 -5.07
C PHE A 173 7.23 1.20 -4.85
N VAL A 174 6.62 1.33 -3.68
CA VAL A 174 5.31 0.72 -3.36
C VAL A 174 4.22 1.37 -4.19
N LEU A 175 4.20 2.72 -4.27
CA LEU A 175 3.22 3.47 -5.08
C LEU A 175 3.26 3.01 -6.54
N TYR A 176 4.46 2.96 -7.14
CA TYR A 176 4.59 2.50 -8.52
C TYR A 176 4.14 1.04 -8.71
N SER A 177 4.55 0.15 -7.82
CA SER A 177 4.18 -1.27 -7.91
C SER A 177 2.69 -1.49 -7.72
N PHE A 178 2.06 -0.70 -6.85
CA PHE A 178 0.62 -0.71 -6.65
C PHE A 178 -0.12 -0.26 -7.92
N ILE A 179 0.29 0.87 -8.52
CA ILE A 179 -0.31 1.36 -9.77
C ILE A 179 -0.11 0.35 -10.91
N GLN A 180 1.04 -0.29 -11.00
CA GLN A 180 1.29 -1.35 -11.96
C GLN A 180 0.34 -2.54 -11.75
N CYS A 181 0.11 -2.93 -10.50
CA CYS A 181 -0.81 -4.00 -10.16
C CYS A 181 -2.26 -3.62 -10.50
N SER A 182 -2.69 -2.40 -10.16
CA SER A 182 -4.01 -1.87 -10.49
C SER A 182 -4.23 -1.75 -11.99
N TYR A 183 -3.21 -1.28 -12.74
CA TYR A 183 -3.20 -1.27 -14.20
C TYR A 183 -3.39 -2.68 -14.79
N ASN A 184 -2.63 -3.66 -14.30
CA ASN A 184 -2.74 -5.04 -14.78
C ASN A 184 -4.13 -5.63 -14.56
N ARG A 185 -4.79 -5.29 -13.43
CA ARG A 185 -6.19 -5.67 -13.19
C ARG A 185 -7.15 -5.06 -14.21
N TYR A 186 -6.94 -3.77 -14.53
CA TYR A 186 -7.76 -3.04 -15.48
C TYR A 186 -7.55 -3.54 -16.93
N ILE A 187 -6.28 -3.70 -17.36
CA ILE A 187 -5.97 -3.97 -18.77
C ILE A 187 -6.47 -5.34 -19.25
N VAL A 188 -6.58 -6.33 -18.36
CA VAL A 188 -7.09 -7.67 -18.70
C VAL A 188 -8.61 -7.71 -18.83
N ASP A 189 -9.33 -6.66 -18.36
CA ASP A 189 -10.79 -6.58 -18.36
C ASP A 189 -11.23 -5.10 -18.46
N LYS A 190 -10.89 -4.48 -19.59
CA LYS A 190 -11.10 -3.03 -19.83
C LYS A 190 -12.58 -2.60 -19.82
N GLU A 191 -13.49 -3.53 -20.12
CA GLU A 191 -14.92 -3.27 -20.10
C GLU A 191 -15.50 -3.27 -18.68
N ASN A 192 -14.75 -3.71 -17.71
CA ASN A 192 -15.16 -3.70 -16.30
C ASN A 192 -15.05 -2.29 -15.72
N VAL A 193 -16.20 -1.65 -15.60
CA VAL A 193 -16.32 -0.28 -15.09
C VAL A 193 -15.70 -0.12 -13.70
N GLN A 194 -15.88 -1.12 -12.81
CA GLN A 194 -15.35 -1.05 -11.47
C GLN A 194 -13.82 -1.10 -11.44
N LYS A 195 -13.20 -1.99 -12.25
CA LYS A 195 -11.73 -2.06 -12.33
C LYS A 195 -11.13 -0.80 -12.94
N ARG A 196 -11.81 -0.17 -13.89
CA ARG A 196 -11.40 1.11 -14.45
C ARG A 196 -11.45 2.21 -13.41
N GLU A 197 -12.55 2.32 -12.68
CA GLU A 197 -12.71 3.31 -11.60
C GLU A 197 -11.72 3.10 -10.47
N ASP A 198 -11.48 1.84 -10.06
CA ASP A 198 -10.45 1.51 -9.08
C ASP A 198 -9.08 2.02 -9.55
N PHE A 199 -8.70 1.75 -10.80
CA PHE A 199 -7.42 2.19 -11.36
C PHE A 199 -7.28 3.72 -11.40
N ILE A 200 -8.34 4.45 -11.78
CA ILE A 200 -8.36 5.92 -11.77
C ILE A 200 -8.18 6.43 -10.34
N ARG A 201 -8.95 5.92 -9.38
CA ARG A 201 -8.85 6.30 -7.96
C ARG A 201 -7.45 6.02 -7.41
N ASP A 202 -6.90 4.83 -7.69
CA ASP A 202 -5.60 4.39 -7.21
C ASP A 202 -4.49 5.30 -7.75
N TYR A 203 -4.58 5.68 -9.03
CA TYR A 203 -3.66 6.63 -9.65
C TYR A 203 -3.74 8.01 -8.97
N MET A 204 -4.95 8.54 -8.77
CA MET A 204 -5.14 9.84 -8.12
C MET A 204 -4.55 9.86 -6.71
N GLU A 205 -4.80 8.83 -5.92
CA GLU A 205 -4.24 8.71 -4.56
C GLU A 205 -2.71 8.67 -4.58
N CYS A 206 -2.11 7.90 -5.47
CA CYS A 206 -0.65 7.85 -5.60
C CYS A 206 -0.06 9.19 -6.05
N ASN A 207 -0.73 9.86 -6.99
CA ASN A 207 -0.32 11.19 -7.44
C ASN A 207 -0.39 12.22 -6.30
N ASP A 208 -1.48 12.24 -5.53
CA ASP A 208 -1.66 13.12 -4.38
C ASP A 208 -0.55 12.91 -3.32
N ILE A 209 -0.17 11.65 -3.04
CA ILE A 209 0.94 11.36 -2.11
C ILE A 209 2.27 11.89 -2.67
N CYS A 210 2.55 11.66 -3.95
CA CYS A 210 3.77 12.17 -4.58
C CYS A 210 3.82 13.70 -4.56
N GLU A 211 2.75 14.38 -4.97
CA GLU A 211 2.65 15.85 -4.96
C GLU A 211 2.87 16.41 -3.57
N MET A 212 2.18 15.88 -2.56
CA MET A 212 2.31 16.34 -1.18
C MET A 212 3.77 16.24 -0.69
N LEU A 213 4.45 15.13 -0.97
CA LEU A 213 5.83 14.93 -0.53
C LEU A 213 6.82 15.80 -1.32
N LEU A 214 6.57 16.02 -2.62
CA LEU A 214 7.37 16.93 -3.44
C LEU A 214 7.20 18.40 -3.03
N GLU A 215 5.98 18.82 -2.63
CA GLU A 215 5.77 20.14 -2.04
C GLU A 215 6.50 20.29 -0.70
N GLN A 216 6.42 19.28 0.18
CA GLN A 216 7.19 19.28 1.43
C GLN A 216 8.70 19.41 1.18
N ALA A 217 9.22 18.78 0.13
CA ALA A 217 10.64 18.91 -0.22
C ALA A 217 11.04 20.35 -0.53
N LYS A 218 10.14 21.19 -1.06
CA LYS A 218 10.39 22.62 -1.31
C LYS A 218 10.50 23.42 -0.03
N GLU A 219 9.78 23.00 1.04
CA GLU A 219 9.82 23.65 2.35
C GLU A 219 11.12 23.37 3.11
N PHE A 220 11.81 22.26 2.81
CA PHE A 220 13.13 21.90 3.36
C PHE A 220 14.29 22.66 2.69
N ALA A 221 14.09 23.94 2.33
CA ALA A 221 15.09 24.74 1.59
C ALA A 221 16.49 24.78 2.24
N ASP A 222 16.57 24.61 3.57
CA ASP A 222 17.81 24.60 4.34
C ASP A 222 18.46 23.21 4.48
N ASP A 223 17.71 22.11 4.29
CA ASP A 223 18.22 20.74 4.27
C ASP A 223 18.15 20.13 2.85
N THR A 224 19.11 20.53 2.03
CA THR A 224 19.21 20.09 0.62
C THR A 224 19.34 18.58 0.47
N ILE A 225 19.86 17.85 1.47
CA ILE A 225 20.04 16.39 1.42
C ILE A 225 18.69 15.68 1.63
N ALA A 226 17.90 16.12 2.62
CA ALA A 226 16.57 15.53 2.88
C ALA A 226 15.63 15.83 1.70
N ALA A 227 15.58 17.08 1.24
CA ALA A 227 14.80 17.49 0.08
C ALA A 227 15.17 16.69 -1.18
N GLN A 228 16.47 16.59 -1.48
CA GLN A 228 16.95 15.86 -2.65
C GLN A 228 16.61 14.37 -2.60
N LYS A 229 16.62 13.76 -1.42
CA LYS A 229 16.22 12.36 -1.25
C LYS A 229 14.74 12.15 -1.58
N ILE A 230 13.87 13.06 -1.17
CA ILE A 230 12.44 13.00 -1.52
C ILE A 230 12.27 13.14 -3.04
N VAL A 231 12.84 14.19 -3.63
CA VAL A 231 12.75 14.45 -5.07
C VAL A 231 13.26 13.26 -5.88
N ASN A 232 14.43 12.72 -5.55
CA ASN A 232 15.03 11.60 -6.28
C ASN A 232 14.20 10.32 -6.24
N ASN A 233 13.38 10.13 -5.22
CA ASN A 233 12.52 8.95 -5.10
C ASN A 233 11.13 9.19 -5.71
N TYR A 234 10.49 10.31 -5.39
CA TYR A 234 9.07 10.48 -5.70
C TYR A 234 8.83 11.15 -7.06
N GLN A 235 9.72 12.01 -7.56
CA GLN A 235 9.55 12.58 -8.91
C GLN A 235 9.58 11.51 -10.01
N PRO A 236 10.59 10.62 -10.09
CA PRO A 236 10.58 9.54 -11.08
C PRO A 236 9.39 8.59 -10.92
N THR A 237 8.96 8.36 -9.67
CA THR A 237 7.77 7.51 -9.40
C THR A 237 6.51 8.15 -9.95
N GLN A 238 6.30 9.43 -9.70
CA GLN A 238 5.16 10.18 -10.23
C GLN A 238 5.17 10.17 -11.77
N ASP A 239 6.32 10.44 -12.38
CA ASP A 239 6.47 10.45 -13.85
C ASP A 239 6.13 9.08 -14.45
N MET A 240 6.60 7.97 -13.85
CA MET A 240 6.28 6.61 -14.30
C MET A 240 4.80 6.27 -14.12
N CYS A 241 4.18 6.68 -13.01
CA CYS A 241 2.75 6.50 -12.79
C CYS A 241 1.93 7.27 -13.82
N ASN A 242 2.30 8.53 -14.11
CA ASN A 242 1.67 9.37 -15.11
C ASN A 242 1.77 8.74 -16.51
N GLU A 243 2.96 8.28 -16.91
CA GLU A 243 3.17 7.63 -18.20
C GLU A 243 2.31 6.37 -18.36
N LEU A 244 2.26 5.53 -17.33
CA LEU A 244 1.44 4.31 -17.32
C LEU A 244 -0.05 4.65 -17.42
N PHE A 245 -0.49 5.66 -16.68
CA PHE A 245 -1.89 6.08 -16.67
C PHE A 245 -2.33 6.66 -18.02
N ILE A 246 -1.54 7.56 -18.61
CA ILE A 246 -1.82 8.15 -19.93
C ILE A 246 -1.92 7.04 -21.01
N LYS A 247 -0.96 6.11 -21.01
CA LYS A 247 -0.95 4.99 -21.97
C LYS A 247 -2.13 4.03 -21.81
N SER A 248 -2.75 3.98 -20.64
CA SER A 248 -3.86 3.08 -20.34
C SER A 248 -5.14 3.41 -21.12
N GLY A 249 -5.37 4.69 -21.42
CA GLY A 249 -6.62 5.21 -21.95
C GLY A 249 -7.80 5.12 -20.97
N ALA A 250 -7.53 4.96 -19.66
CA ALA A 250 -8.57 4.77 -18.64
C ALA A 250 -9.41 6.04 -18.42
N ALA A 251 -8.83 7.22 -18.64
CA ALA A 251 -9.43 8.49 -18.30
C ALA A 251 -9.71 9.40 -19.51
N ASP A 252 -10.15 8.84 -20.63
CA ASP A 252 -10.80 9.69 -21.63
C ASP A 252 -12.16 10.18 -21.10
N CYS A 253 -12.57 11.40 -21.48
CA CYS A 253 -13.77 12.04 -20.93
C CYS A 253 -15.04 11.23 -21.16
N GLY A 254 -15.17 10.53 -22.28
CA GLY A 254 -16.32 9.68 -22.56
C GLY A 254 -16.38 8.46 -21.65
N ALA A 255 -15.23 7.90 -21.27
CA ALA A 255 -15.15 6.82 -20.31
C ALA A 255 -15.51 7.29 -18.90
N LEU A 256 -14.98 8.44 -18.46
CA LEU A 256 -15.30 9.04 -17.17
C LEU A 256 -16.80 9.38 -17.07
N GLU A 257 -17.38 9.91 -18.12
CA GLU A 257 -18.81 10.22 -18.20
C GLU A 257 -19.67 8.96 -18.00
N LYS A 258 -19.35 7.85 -18.68
CA LYS A 258 -20.04 6.55 -18.49
C LYS A 258 -19.93 6.03 -17.06
N ILE A 259 -18.76 6.17 -16.43
CA ILE A 259 -18.53 5.73 -15.05
C ILE A 259 -19.39 6.53 -14.09
N TYR A 260 -19.36 7.85 -14.21
CA TYR A 260 -19.91 8.73 -13.18
C TYR A 260 -21.40 9.06 -13.36
N THR A 261 -21.99 8.93 -14.54
CA THR A 261 -23.40 9.31 -14.78
C THR A 261 -24.36 8.66 -13.78
N SER A 262 -24.34 7.35 -13.64
CA SER A 262 -25.23 6.65 -12.69
C SER A 262 -24.84 6.83 -11.24
N LYS A 263 -23.54 6.96 -10.97
CA LYS A 263 -22.99 7.07 -9.61
C LYS A 263 -23.21 8.45 -8.99
N VAL A 264 -23.10 9.51 -9.78
CA VAL A 264 -23.41 10.89 -9.35
C VAL A 264 -24.88 11.01 -8.98
N GLU A 265 -25.78 10.45 -9.78
CA GLU A 265 -27.21 10.45 -9.46
C GLU A 265 -27.50 9.69 -8.14
N GLY A 266 -26.87 8.54 -7.93
CA GLY A 266 -26.98 7.76 -6.68
C GLY A 266 -26.38 8.45 -5.45
N ASN A 267 -25.46 9.41 -5.63
CA ASN A 267 -24.73 10.11 -4.58
C ASN A 267 -25.00 11.62 -4.53
N LYS A 268 -26.12 12.07 -5.09
CA LYS A 268 -26.47 13.51 -5.22
C LYS A 268 -26.56 14.29 -3.91
N THR A 269 -26.60 13.62 -2.77
CA THR A 269 -26.59 14.23 -1.43
C THR A 269 -25.26 14.02 -0.68
N ASN A 270 -24.27 13.37 -1.30
CA ASN A 270 -22.95 13.12 -0.72
C ASN A 270 -21.93 14.12 -1.28
N LEU A 271 -21.72 15.22 -0.56
CA LEU A 271 -20.80 16.28 -0.98
C LEU A 271 -19.35 15.80 -1.18
N GLU A 272 -18.86 14.92 -0.30
CA GLU A 272 -17.51 14.39 -0.39
C GLU A 272 -17.32 13.59 -1.70
N TYR A 273 -18.28 12.73 -2.02
CA TYR A 273 -18.27 11.97 -3.28
C TYR A 273 -18.30 12.89 -4.50
N LEU A 274 -19.21 13.88 -4.50
CA LEU A 274 -19.33 14.84 -5.60
C LEU A 274 -18.06 15.64 -5.82
N ASN A 275 -17.44 16.13 -4.75
CA ASN A 275 -16.15 16.85 -4.83
C ASN A 275 -15.03 15.94 -5.34
N GLY A 276 -15.01 14.65 -4.95
CA GLY A 276 -14.07 13.67 -5.49
C GLY A 276 -14.24 13.50 -7.01
N VAL A 277 -15.47 13.39 -7.51
CA VAL A 277 -15.76 13.31 -8.95
C VAL A 277 -15.32 14.58 -9.67
N LEU A 278 -15.63 15.76 -9.13
CA LEU A 278 -15.22 17.04 -9.72
C LEU A 278 -13.70 17.18 -9.80
N LYS A 279 -12.98 16.77 -8.74
CA LYS A 279 -11.52 16.74 -8.72
C LYS A 279 -10.97 15.86 -9.85
N VAL A 280 -11.50 14.65 -10.03
CA VAL A 280 -11.09 13.73 -11.10
C VAL A 280 -11.35 14.35 -12.47
N LEU A 281 -12.55 14.86 -12.72
CA LEU A 281 -12.91 15.45 -14.02
C LEU A 281 -12.07 16.70 -14.35
N THR A 282 -11.79 17.54 -13.36
CA THR A 282 -10.90 18.71 -13.53
C THR A 282 -9.47 18.28 -13.83
N PHE A 283 -8.95 17.31 -13.09
CA PHE A 283 -7.58 16.80 -13.26
C PHE A 283 -7.33 16.26 -14.68
N PHE A 284 -8.35 15.61 -15.28
CA PHE A 284 -8.27 15.08 -16.64
C PHE A 284 -8.82 16.04 -17.72
N GLU A 285 -8.96 17.31 -17.39
CA GLU A 285 -9.45 18.35 -18.33
C GLU A 285 -10.84 18.03 -18.91
N CYS A 286 -11.68 17.30 -18.17
CA CYS A 286 -13.04 16.93 -18.50
C CYS A 286 -14.10 17.84 -17.85
N ASP A 287 -13.71 19.03 -17.45
CA ASP A 287 -14.53 20.07 -16.80
C ASP A 287 -15.64 20.67 -17.70
N LYS A 288 -15.65 20.29 -18.98
CA LYS A 288 -16.71 20.65 -19.95
C LYS A 288 -17.68 19.51 -20.23
N SER A 289 -17.60 18.39 -19.53
CA SER A 289 -18.49 17.25 -19.68
C SER A 289 -19.85 17.49 -18.99
N ASP A 290 -20.91 16.83 -19.47
CA ASP A 290 -22.24 16.94 -18.87
C ASP A 290 -22.26 16.42 -17.42
N ILE A 291 -21.45 15.41 -17.13
CA ILE A 291 -21.34 14.87 -15.78
C ILE A 291 -20.64 15.84 -14.81
N TYR A 292 -19.64 16.61 -15.28
CA TYR A 292 -19.03 17.66 -14.47
C TYR A 292 -20.06 18.71 -14.04
N TYR A 293 -20.86 19.21 -14.98
CA TYR A 293 -21.92 20.19 -14.69
C TYR A 293 -22.99 19.63 -13.76
N THR A 294 -23.35 18.35 -13.93
CA THR A 294 -24.34 17.69 -13.07
C THR A 294 -23.83 17.52 -11.64
N ALA A 295 -22.58 17.07 -11.47
CA ALA A 295 -21.94 16.95 -10.15
C ALA A 295 -21.79 18.32 -9.47
N SER A 296 -21.41 19.36 -10.23
CA SER A 296 -21.29 20.73 -9.73
C SER A 296 -22.65 21.28 -9.25
N ASP A 297 -23.72 21.05 -9.98
CA ASP A 297 -25.07 21.50 -9.57
C ASP A 297 -25.51 20.80 -8.27
N TYR A 298 -25.31 19.50 -8.13
CA TYR A 298 -25.63 18.80 -6.89
C TYR A 298 -24.75 19.25 -5.72
N ALA A 299 -23.44 19.45 -5.94
CA ALA A 299 -22.54 19.98 -4.91
C ALA A 299 -22.98 21.38 -4.46
N TYR A 300 -23.36 22.27 -5.39
CA TYR A 300 -23.85 23.61 -5.09
C TYR A 300 -25.16 23.60 -4.29
N GLN A 301 -26.06 22.65 -4.54
CA GLN A 301 -27.30 22.53 -3.77
C GLN A 301 -27.03 22.16 -2.30
N ILE A 302 -25.94 21.45 -2.02
CA ILE A 302 -25.54 21.05 -0.66
C ILE A 302 -24.73 22.17 0.01
N ASN A 303 -23.74 22.71 -0.70
CA ASN A 303 -22.83 23.73 -0.21
C ASN A 303 -22.51 24.74 -1.32
N LYS A 304 -22.90 25.99 -1.12
CA LYS A 304 -22.71 27.11 -2.07
C LYS A 304 -21.26 27.59 -2.06
N THR A 305 -20.35 26.78 -2.60
CA THR A 305 -18.93 27.18 -2.79
C THR A 305 -18.74 27.88 -4.13
N PRO A 306 -17.73 28.78 -4.26
CA PRO A 306 -17.43 29.46 -5.53
C PRO A 306 -17.22 28.47 -6.69
N ASP A 307 -16.46 27.40 -6.49
CA ASP A 307 -16.18 26.41 -7.54
C ASP A 307 -17.45 25.67 -8.01
N ALA A 308 -18.29 25.27 -7.05
CA ALA A 308 -19.58 24.63 -7.37
C ALA A 308 -20.54 25.62 -8.09
N ALA A 309 -20.49 26.91 -7.74
CA ALA A 309 -21.28 27.95 -8.40
C ALA A 309 -20.84 28.16 -9.86
N ILE A 310 -19.51 28.17 -10.11
CA ILE A 310 -18.95 28.30 -11.46
C ILE A 310 -19.39 27.12 -12.34
N GLY A 311 -19.27 25.89 -11.86
CA GLY A 311 -19.70 24.69 -12.59
C GLY A 311 -21.20 24.69 -12.90
N LYS A 312 -22.04 25.14 -11.96
CA LYS A 312 -23.47 25.32 -12.17
C LYS A 312 -23.77 26.39 -13.23
N ALA A 313 -23.10 27.54 -13.16
CA ALA A 313 -23.26 28.62 -14.14
C ALA A 313 -22.88 28.17 -15.55
N GLN A 314 -21.78 27.43 -15.69
CA GLN A 314 -21.33 26.84 -16.96
C GLN A 314 -22.36 25.87 -17.55
N LYS A 315 -22.97 25.03 -16.70
CA LYS A 315 -24.08 24.14 -17.13
C LYS A 315 -25.26 24.91 -17.66
N LEU A 316 -25.73 25.90 -16.89
CA LEU A 316 -26.89 26.72 -17.30
C LEU A 316 -26.62 27.47 -18.62
N TYR A 317 -25.40 27.98 -18.82
CA TYR A 317 -24.99 28.63 -20.07
C TYR A 317 -25.00 27.62 -21.24
N LYS A 318 -24.44 26.43 -21.06
CA LYS A 318 -24.45 25.37 -22.08
C LYS A 318 -25.87 24.94 -22.47
N ASP A 319 -26.78 24.86 -21.51
CA ASP A 319 -28.17 24.51 -21.70
C ASP A 319 -29.00 25.65 -22.30
N GLY A 320 -28.41 26.81 -22.59
CA GLY A 320 -29.11 28.00 -23.09
C GLY A 320 -30.12 28.59 -22.10
N LYS A 321 -30.00 28.23 -20.82
CA LYS A 321 -30.88 28.68 -19.72
C LYS A 321 -30.34 29.89 -18.99
N LEU A 322 -29.10 30.33 -19.31
CA LEU A 322 -28.41 31.44 -18.68
C LEU A 322 -28.28 32.57 -19.70
N GLU A 323 -29.04 33.66 -19.51
CA GLU A 323 -28.75 34.94 -20.16
C GLU A 323 -27.58 35.62 -19.40
N PHE A 324 -26.82 36.48 -20.10
CA PHE A 324 -25.62 37.14 -19.59
C PHE A 324 -25.82 37.88 -18.24
N ARG A 325 -27.04 38.31 -17.94
CA ARG A 325 -27.42 38.94 -16.67
C ARG A 325 -27.49 37.99 -15.49
N THR A 326 -27.75 36.72 -15.72
CA THR A 326 -27.92 35.73 -14.65
C THR A 326 -26.58 35.19 -14.15
N LEU A 327 -25.48 35.34 -14.91
CA LEU A 327 -24.13 35.00 -14.46
C LEU A 327 -23.65 35.97 -13.36
N GLU A 328 -23.92 37.30 -13.53
CA GLU A 328 -23.68 38.30 -12.51
C GLU A 328 -24.52 38.04 -11.25
N GLU A 329 -25.82 37.74 -11.43
CA GLU A 329 -26.71 37.43 -10.30
C GLU A 329 -26.30 36.18 -9.53
N VAL A 330 -25.77 35.13 -10.19
CA VAL A 330 -25.26 33.91 -9.51
C VAL A 330 -23.93 34.20 -8.82
N LEU A 331 -23.07 35.04 -9.36
CA LEU A 331 -21.82 35.46 -8.75
C LEU A 331 -22.04 36.42 -7.56
N ASP A 332 -23.05 37.27 -7.62
CA ASP A 332 -23.44 38.17 -6.53
C ASP A 332 -24.09 37.44 -5.33
N GLU A 333 -24.56 36.21 -5.52
CA GLU A 333 -25.07 35.36 -4.43
C GLU A 333 -23.96 34.59 -3.69
N LEU A 334 -22.69 34.70 -4.13
CA LEU A 334 -21.57 34.04 -3.45
C LEU A 334 -21.18 34.81 -2.19
N PRO A 335 -20.96 34.13 -1.06
CA PRO A 335 -20.39 34.79 0.12
C PRO A 335 -18.95 35.24 -0.21
N ASP A 336 -18.60 36.46 0.25
CA ASP A 336 -17.26 37.06 0.18
C ASP A 336 -16.16 36.14 0.76
#